data_3ebb064c34a9e0a864825461d03d8d44
#
_entry.id   3ebb064c34a9e0a864825461d03d8d44
#
_cell.length_a   1.000
_cell.length_b   1.000
_cell.length_c   1.000
_cell.angle_alpha   90.00
_cell.angle_beta   90.00
_cell.angle_gamma   90.00
#
_symmetry.space_group_name_H-M   'P 1'
#
loop_
_entity.id
_entity.type
_entity.pdbx_description
1 polymer ?
#
loop_
_entity_poly.entity_id
_entity_poly.type
_entity_poly.pdbx_seq_one_letter_code
_entity_poly.pdbx_strand_id
1 'polypeptide(L)'
;EPTHFEWAQRHLRTNGIDPNDHWLINAAVGIDSRPCLFMFGAGLYCNAVVSPKDAASLVEDVRRFEMADHVMHELMMRGQCNVAVPYNTRAGQHIFNFAFVNTLPLRDILQPLRTVDLMDIDIQGAEAWCLPPAMEMLDRKVKRIHLATHAAEIHSALWDRFFEHEWLCEFDFAPSSHHQTPTGAFDTEDGILQLVNPRLVDP
;
A
#
# COMPACT_ATOMS: atom_id res chain seq x y z
N GLU A 1 -4.66 2.81 -9.60
CA GLU A 1 -5.75 3.54 -10.23
C GLU A 1 -5.20 4.28 -11.46
N PRO A 2 -5.87 4.24 -12.63
CA PRO A 2 -5.32 4.74 -13.90
C PRO A 2 -4.85 6.20 -13.85
N THR A 3 -5.58 7.08 -13.19
CA THR A 3 -5.24 8.51 -13.11
C THR A 3 -3.92 8.75 -12.35
N HIS A 4 -3.70 8.04 -11.25
CA HIS A 4 -2.44 8.12 -10.51
C HIS A 4 -1.27 7.55 -11.32
N PHE A 5 -1.52 6.51 -12.10
CA PHE A 5 -0.51 5.96 -12.99
C PHE A 5 -0.10 6.95 -14.10
N GLU A 6 -1.06 7.65 -14.70
CA GLU A 6 -0.77 8.73 -15.66
C GLU A 6 -0.01 9.89 -15.00
N TRP A 7 -0.38 10.25 -13.77
CA TRP A 7 0.36 11.28 -13.01
C TRP A 7 1.78 10.85 -12.70
N ALA A 8 2.01 9.61 -12.29
CA ALA A 8 3.34 9.08 -12.06
C ALA A 8 4.22 9.20 -13.31
N GLN A 9 3.71 8.80 -14.48
CA GLN A 9 4.42 8.98 -15.75
C GLN A 9 4.70 10.45 -16.07
N ARG A 10 3.73 11.33 -15.83
CA ARG A 10 3.90 12.77 -16.03
C ARG A 10 4.95 13.34 -15.10
N HIS A 11 4.96 12.95 -13.84
CA HIS A 11 5.96 13.37 -12.86
C HIS A 11 7.38 12.97 -13.29
N LEU A 12 7.57 11.74 -13.74
CA LEU A 12 8.86 11.28 -14.26
C LEU A 12 9.33 12.19 -15.40
N ARG A 13 8.50 12.39 -16.43
CA ARG A 13 8.84 13.26 -17.58
C ARG A 13 9.15 14.69 -17.16
N THR A 14 8.38 15.25 -16.24
CA THR A 14 8.58 16.63 -15.75
C THR A 14 9.92 16.79 -15.03
N ASN A 15 10.43 15.71 -14.41
CA ASN A 15 11.72 15.68 -13.75
C ASN A 15 12.87 15.18 -14.66
N GLY A 16 12.64 15.10 -15.98
CA GLY A 16 13.65 14.70 -16.94
C GLY A 16 13.96 13.19 -16.94
N ILE A 17 13.09 12.38 -16.37
CA ILE A 17 13.22 10.93 -16.32
C ILE A 17 12.30 10.32 -17.40
N ASP A 18 12.84 9.50 -18.30
CA ASP A 18 12.02 8.81 -19.29
C ASP A 18 11.29 7.62 -18.64
N PRO A 19 9.94 7.61 -18.61
CA PRO A 19 9.19 6.49 -18.07
C PRO A 19 9.47 5.14 -18.77
N ASN A 20 9.96 5.15 -20.01
CA ASN A 20 10.27 3.93 -20.75
C ASN A 20 11.56 3.25 -20.25
N ASP A 21 12.42 3.97 -19.53
CA ASP A 21 13.62 3.42 -18.91
C ASP A 21 13.29 2.69 -17.58
N HIS A 22 12.02 2.70 -17.17
CA HIS A 22 11.55 2.15 -15.90
C HIS A 22 10.42 1.16 -16.10
N TRP A 23 10.38 0.16 -15.23
CA TRP A 23 9.27 -0.77 -15.22
C TRP A 23 8.12 -0.21 -14.38
N LEU A 24 7.20 0.48 -15.03
CA LEU A 24 6.00 1.03 -14.41
C LEU A 24 4.85 0.02 -14.51
N ILE A 25 4.25 -0.30 -13.38
CA ILE A 25 3.17 -1.28 -13.26
C ILE A 25 1.87 -0.57 -12.88
N ASN A 26 0.85 -0.62 -13.75
CA ASN A 26 -0.48 -0.08 -13.42
C ASN A 26 -1.32 -1.14 -12.71
N ALA A 27 -0.96 -1.44 -11.49
CA ALA A 27 -1.67 -2.36 -10.60
C ALA A 27 -1.46 -1.96 -9.15
N ALA A 28 -2.37 -2.36 -8.27
CA ALA A 28 -2.16 -2.32 -6.83
C ALA A 28 -1.40 -3.57 -6.38
N VAL A 29 -0.64 -3.47 -5.29
CA VAL A 29 -0.07 -4.63 -4.64
C VAL A 29 -1.19 -5.36 -3.89
N GLY A 30 -1.35 -6.65 -4.15
CA GLY A 30 -2.40 -7.48 -3.56
C GLY A 30 -1.91 -8.84 -3.08
N ILE A 31 -2.81 -9.63 -2.53
CA ILE A 31 -2.52 -11.01 -2.10
C ILE A 31 -2.53 -11.99 -3.27
N ASP A 32 -3.24 -11.67 -4.32
CA ASP A 32 -3.36 -12.45 -5.56
C ASP A 32 -3.58 -11.52 -6.76
N SER A 33 -3.77 -12.09 -7.96
CA SER A 33 -3.94 -11.31 -9.20
C SER A 33 -5.40 -11.01 -9.55
N ARG A 34 -6.34 -11.20 -8.62
CA ARG A 34 -7.75 -10.84 -8.86
C ARG A 34 -7.94 -9.34 -8.69
N PRO A 35 -8.76 -8.69 -9.54
CA PRO A 35 -9.09 -7.29 -9.31
C PRO A 35 -9.62 -7.06 -7.90
N CYS A 36 -9.17 -5.98 -7.28
CA CYS A 36 -9.66 -5.56 -5.97
C CYS A 36 -10.40 -4.22 -6.06
N LEU A 37 -11.20 -3.96 -5.04
CA LEU A 37 -11.80 -2.66 -4.86
C LEU A 37 -10.77 -1.70 -4.27
N PHE A 38 -10.57 -0.57 -4.93
CA PHE A 38 -9.63 0.47 -4.53
C PHE A 38 -10.41 1.73 -4.17
N MET A 39 -10.18 2.27 -2.99
CA MET A 39 -10.78 3.50 -2.49
C MET A 39 -9.84 4.68 -2.74
N PHE A 40 -10.36 5.79 -3.28
CA PHE A 40 -9.58 6.98 -3.56
C PHE A 40 -10.40 8.28 -3.40
N GLY A 41 -9.72 9.41 -3.32
CA GLY A 41 -10.36 10.74 -3.36
C GLY A 41 -10.85 11.31 -2.04
N ALA A 42 -10.61 10.67 -0.91
CA ALA A 42 -11.01 11.17 0.41
C ALA A 42 -10.00 12.13 1.08
N GLY A 43 -9.16 12.75 0.29
CA GLY A 43 -8.06 13.59 0.76
C GLY A 43 -6.73 13.10 0.18
N LEU A 44 -5.67 13.80 0.48
CA LEU A 44 -4.33 13.53 -0.09
C LEU A 44 -3.69 12.20 0.37
N TYR A 45 -4.30 11.50 1.35
CA TYR A 45 -3.64 10.43 2.08
C TYR A 45 -4.35 9.06 2.05
N CYS A 46 -5.49 8.92 1.38
CA CYS A 46 -6.32 7.73 1.52
C CYS A 46 -6.56 7.00 0.20
N ASN A 47 -5.51 6.52 -0.42
CA ASN A 47 -5.62 5.61 -1.56
C ASN A 47 -5.26 4.21 -1.07
N ALA A 48 -6.23 3.49 -0.52
CA ALA A 48 -6.03 2.17 0.06
C ALA A 48 -6.72 1.08 -0.75
N VAL A 49 -6.10 -0.07 -0.82
CA VAL A 49 -6.78 -1.30 -1.21
C VAL A 49 -7.70 -1.71 -0.07
N VAL A 50 -8.98 -1.88 -0.34
CA VAL A 50 -9.93 -2.34 0.67
C VAL A 50 -9.62 -3.78 1.02
N SER A 51 -9.45 -4.09 2.31
CA SER A 51 -9.17 -5.46 2.74
C SER A 51 -10.33 -6.39 2.34
N PRO A 52 -10.08 -7.69 2.15
CA PRO A 52 -11.16 -8.64 1.82
C PRO A 52 -12.31 -8.66 2.83
N LYS A 53 -12.03 -8.36 4.11
CA LYS A 53 -13.07 -8.24 5.15
C LYS A 53 -13.88 -6.95 4.98
N ASP A 54 -13.19 -5.85 4.69
CA ASP A 54 -13.82 -4.54 4.54
C ASP A 54 -14.59 -4.45 3.20
N ALA A 55 -14.12 -5.11 2.15
CA ALA A 55 -14.83 -5.20 0.87
C ALA A 55 -16.20 -5.89 1.02
N ALA A 56 -16.29 -6.96 1.83
CA ALA A 56 -17.56 -7.62 2.11
C ALA A 56 -18.50 -6.71 2.92
N SER A 57 -17.98 -6.05 3.95
CA SER A 57 -18.69 -5.06 4.76
C SER A 57 -19.16 -3.87 3.92
N LEU A 58 -18.30 -3.35 3.05
CA LEU A 58 -18.61 -2.24 2.18
C LEU A 58 -19.73 -2.59 1.18
N VAL A 59 -19.69 -3.78 0.58
CA VAL A 59 -20.76 -4.27 -0.31
C VAL A 59 -22.07 -4.41 0.47
N GLU A 60 -22.01 -4.80 1.74
CA GLU A 60 -23.19 -4.92 2.59
C GLU A 60 -23.73 -3.54 3.00
N ASP A 61 -22.86 -2.58 3.29
CA ASP A 61 -23.25 -1.20 3.58
C ASP A 61 -23.80 -0.48 2.34
N VAL A 62 -23.20 -0.68 1.18
CA VAL A 62 -23.72 -0.18 -0.10
C VAL A 62 -25.09 -0.79 -0.41
N ARG A 63 -25.34 -2.05 -0.11
CA ARG A 63 -26.67 -2.69 -0.22
C ARG A 63 -27.71 -2.11 0.73
N ARG A 64 -27.33 -1.72 1.94
CA ARG A 64 -28.23 -1.08 2.91
C ARG A 64 -28.73 0.29 2.49
N PHE A 65 -28.00 1.00 1.64
CA PHE A 65 -28.35 2.36 1.20
C PHE A 65 -29.20 2.41 -0.08
N GLU A 66 -29.87 1.33 -0.50
CA GLU A 66 -30.71 1.24 -1.71
C GLU A 66 -30.05 1.70 -3.04
N MET A 67 -28.80 2.13 -2.96
CA MET A 67 -28.01 2.57 -4.12
C MET A 67 -27.15 1.42 -4.71
N ALA A 68 -27.23 0.24 -4.09
CA ALA A 68 -26.35 -0.89 -4.36
C ALA A 68 -26.35 -1.34 -5.81
N ASP A 69 -27.54 -1.49 -6.38
CA ASP A 69 -27.66 -2.08 -7.73
C ASP A 69 -27.11 -1.15 -8.81
N HIS A 70 -27.32 0.16 -8.68
CA HIS A 70 -26.78 1.13 -9.64
C HIS A 70 -25.26 1.24 -9.54
N VAL A 71 -24.72 1.29 -8.33
CA VAL A 71 -23.28 1.33 -8.06
C VAL A 71 -22.58 0.08 -8.56
N MET A 72 -23.11 -1.09 -8.21
CA MET A 72 -22.56 -2.36 -8.67
C MET A 72 -22.67 -2.50 -10.20
N HIS A 73 -23.78 -2.03 -10.79
CA HIS A 73 -23.95 -2.00 -12.23
C HIS A 73 -22.90 -1.11 -12.92
N GLU A 74 -22.68 0.10 -12.42
CA GLU A 74 -21.66 1.02 -12.93
C GLU A 74 -20.25 0.45 -12.78
N LEU A 75 -19.91 -0.12 -11.63
CA LEU A 75 -18.63 -0.79 -11.41
C LEU A 75 -18.43 -1.96 -12.38
N MET A 76 -19.47 -2.79 -12.60
CA MET A 76 -19.39 -3.92 -13.53
C MET A 76 -19.29 -3.49 -14.99
N MET A 77 -20.01 -2.43 -15.37
CA MET A 77 -20.07 -1.98 -16.77
C MET A 77 -18.91 -1.07 -17.16
N ARG A 78 -18.38 -0.28 -16.24
CA ARG A 78 -17.37 0.75 -16.52
C ARG A 78 -16.03 0.50 -15.84
N GLY A 79 -15.95 -0.48 -14.92
CA GLY A 79 -14.76 -0.75 -14.11
C GLY A 79 -14.43 0.33 -13.09
N GLN A 80 -15.22 1.41 -13.07
CA GLN A 80 -15.09 2.55 -12.14
C GLN A 80 -16.47 3.03 -11.72
N CYS A 81 -16.63 3.38 -10.48
CA CYS A 81 -17.82 4.05 -9.97
C CYS A 81 -17.42 5.21 -9.09
N ASN A 82 -17.89 6.39 -9.42
CA ASN A 82 -17.80 7.57 -8.59
C ASN A 82 -18.99 7.57 -7.63
N VAL A 83 -18.87 6.80 -6.55
CA VAL A 83 -19.90 6.79 -5.50
C VAL A 83 -19.46 7.65 -4.36
N ALA A 84 -20.21 8.72 -4.13
CA ALA A 84 -20.13 9.44 -2.88
C ALA A 84 -20.79 8.61 -1.78
N VAL A 85 -20.01 7.85 -1.04
CA VAL A 85 -20.50 7.23 0.18
C VAL A 85 -20.30 8.23 1.32
N PRO A 86 -21.38 8.72 1.97
CA PRO A 86 -21.23 9.57 3.14
C PRO A 86 -20.63 8.73 4.29
N TYR A 87 -19.34 8.88 4.51
CA TYR A 87 -18.69 8.30 5.67
C TYR A 87 -18.70 9.32 6.79
N ASN A 88 -19.44 9.03 7.87
CA ASN A 88 -19.48 9.90 9.03
C ASN A 88 -18.20 9.74 9.84
N THR A 89 -17.23 10.59 9.58
CA THR A 89 -16.12 10.80 10.53
C THR A 89 -16.46 12.00 11.43
N ARG A 90 -15.80 12.12 12.57
CA ARG A 90 -15.93 13.29 13.48
C ARG A 90 -15.62 14.64 12.79
N ALA A 91 -15.03 14.61 11.61
CA ALA A 91 -14.62 15.80 10.84
C ALA A 91 -15.56 16.20 9.69
N GLY A 92 -16.66 15.46 9.44
CA GLY A 92 -17.62 15.77 8.38
C GLY A 92 -17.86 14.63 7.39
N GLN A 93 -18.65 14.89 6.35
CA GLN A 93 -18.91 13.93 5.28
C GLN A 93 -17.70 13.89 4.33
N HIS A 94 -17.06 12.75 4.21
CA HIS A 94 -16.05 12.50 3.19
C HIS A 94 -16.68 11.76 2.02
N ILE A 95 -16.34 12.19 0.81
CA ILE A 95 -16.76 11.54 -0.44
C ILE A 95 -15.64 10.61 -0.84
N PHE A 96 -15.89 9.29 -0.82
CA PHE A 96 -14.96 8.28 -1.32
C PHE A 96 -15.38 7.86 -2.72
N ASN A 97 -14.40 7.68 -3.57
CA ASN A 97 -14.58 7.07 -4.87
C ASN A 97 -14.01 5.65 -4.82
N PHE A 98 -14.62 4.75 -5.56
CA PHE A 98 -14.18 3.37 -5.66
C PHE A 98 -13.96 2.99 -7.12
N ALA A 99 -12.95 2.18 -7.37
CA ALA A 99 -12.72 1.58 -8.67
C ALA A 99 -12.22 0.15 -8.50
N PHE A 100 -12.52 -0.72 -9.46
CA PHE A 100 -11.78 -1.96 -9.58
C PHE A 100 -10.43 -1.69 -10.22
N VAL A 101 -9.37 -2.12 -9.55
CA VAL A 101 -8.00 -2.05 -10.06
C VAL A 101 -7.42 -3.47 -10.16
N ASN A 102 -6.57 -3.66 -11.15
CA ASN A 102 -5.78 -4.88 -11.22
C ASN A 102 -4.85 -4.97 -10.02
N THR A 103 -4.64 -6.18 -9.53
CA THR A 103 -3.66 -6.44 -8.47
C THR A 103 -2.57 -7.38 -8.93
N LEU A 104 -1.40 -7.24 -8.34
CA LEU A 104 -0.30 -8.17 -8.47
C LEU A 104 0.25 -8.51 -7.07
N PRO A 105 0.44 -9.80 -6.75
CA PRO A 105 1.16 -10.18 -5.56
C PRO A 105 2.60 -9.67 -5.61
N LEU A 106 3.11 -9.24 -4.46
CA LEU A 106 4.49 -8.74 -4.36
C LEU A 106 5.52 -9.78 -4.85
N ARG A 107 5.29 -11.07 -4.58
CA ARG A 107 6.14 -12.15 -5.08
C ARG A 107 6.23 -12.17 -6.62
N ASP A 108 5.14 -11.88 -7.33
CA ASP A 108 5.09 -11.90 -8.79
C ASP A 108 5.80 -10.66 -9.37
N ILE A 109 5.74 -9.54 -8.67
CA ILE A 109 6.51 -8.33 -8.99
C ILE A 109 8.01 -8.59 -8.83
N LEU A 110 8.41 -9.28 -7.77
CA LEU A 110 9.81 -9.59 -7.48
C LEU A 110 10.37 -10.72 -8.32
N GLN A 111 9.52 -11.62 -8.83
CA GLN A 111 9.96 -12.83 -9.51
C GLN A 111 10.96 -12.59 -10.66
N PRO A 112 10.72 -11.64 -11.60
CA PRO A 112 11.62 -11.39 -12.72
C PRO A 112 12.91 -10.65 -12.33
N LEU A 113 12.93 -10.01 -11.16
CA LEU A 113 14.09 -9.25 -10.71
C LEU A 113 15.18 -10.17 -10.17
N ARG A 114 16.44 -9.85 -10.45
CA ARG A 114 17.59 -10.60 -9.90
C ARG A 114 17.82 -10.25 -8.43
N THR A 115 17.95 -8.96 -8.17
CA THR A 115 18.14 -8.37 -6.84
C THR A 115 17.47 -7.00 -6.81
N VAL A 116 17.10 -6.55 -5.60
CA VAL A 116 16.55 -5.21 -5.33
C VAL A 116 17.43 -4.60 -4.25
N ASP A 117 18.06 -3.48 -4.54
CA ASP A 117 18.94 -2.81 -3.59
C ASP A 117 18.15 -2.11 -2.47
N LEU A 118 17.06 -1.45 -2.83
CA LEU A 118 16.15 -0.80 -1.90
C LEU A 118 14.71 -0.96 -2.40
N MET A 119 13.82 -1.32 -1.48
CA MET A 119 12.37 -1.31 -1.68
C MET A 119 11.77 -0.28 -0.73
N ASP A 120 11.02 0.66 -1.27
CA ASP A 120 10.23 1.62 -0.51
C ASP A 120 8.76 1.21 -0.58
N ILE A 121 8.12 1.02 0.59
CA ILE A 121 6.77 0.45 0.72
C ILE A 121 5.92 1.40 1.55
N ASP A 122 4.88 1.93 0.92
CA ASP A 122 3.83 2.73 1.52
C ASP A 122 2.53 2.40 0.79
N ILE A 123 1.77 1.42 1.29
CA ILE A 123 0.56 0.88 0.67
C ILE A 123 -0.67 0.94 1.56
N GLN A 124 -0.66 1.90 2.47
CA GLN A 124 -1.81 2.36 3.25
C GLN A 124 -2.53 1.25 4.03
N GLY A 125 -1.76 0.45 4.79
CA GLY A 125 -2.25 -0.62 5.65
C GLY A 125 -2.29 -2.00 4.97
N ALA A 126 -2.10 -2.09 3.65
CA ALA A 126 -2.05 -3.36 2.93
C ALA A 126 -0.77 -4.16 3.21
N GLU A 127 0.23 -3.57 3.85
CA GLU A 127 1.47 -4.22 4.28
C GLU A 127 1.18 -5.47 5.11
N ALA A 128 0.15 -5.43 5.96
CA ALA A 128 -0.23 -6.52 6.86
C ALA A 128 -0.54 -7.84 6.16
N TRP A 129 -1.06 -7.79 4.93
CA TRP A 129 -1.42 -9.00 4.18
C TRP A 129 -0.61 -9.22 2.90
N CYS A 130 0.05 -8.18 2.37
CA CYS A 130 0.86 -8.30 1.16
C CYS A 130 2.28 -8.79 1.43
N LEU A 131 2.89 -8.42 2.57
CA LEU A 131 4.28 -8.78 2.87
C LEU A 131 4.45 -10.21 3.38
N PRO A 132 3.64 -10.74 4.32
CA PRO A 132 3.85 -12.08 4.86
C PRO A 132 3.92 -13.20 3.81
N PRO A 133 3.08 -13.22 2.76
CA PRO A 133 3.18 -14.24 1.71
C PRO A 133 4.42 -14.10 0.80
N ALA A 134 5.11 -12.96 0.85
CA ALA A 134 6.27 -12.67 0.02
C ALA A 134 7.61 -12.83 0.74
N MET A 135 7.62 -13.17 2.04
CA MET A 135 8.83 -13.18 2.88
C MET A 135 9.99 -13.98 2.28
N GLU A 136 9.73 -15.20 1.78
CA GLU A 136 10.78 -15.99 1.14
C GLU A 136 11.41 -15.32 -0.10
N MET A 137 10.61 -14.52 -0.82
CA MET A 137 11.11 -13.80 -1.99
C MET A 137 11.89 -12.57 -1.57
N LEU A 138 11.43 -11.87 -0.53
CA LEU A 138 12.14 -10.74 0.09
C LEU A 138 13.51 -11.21 0.60
N ASP A 139 13.56 -12.32 1.33
CA ASP A 139 14.81 -12.90 1.87
C ASP A 139 15.85 -13.19 0.80
N ARG A 140 15.39 -13.64 -0.37
CA ARG A 140 16.29 -14.03 -1.46
C ARG A 140 16.74 -12.89 -2.35
N LYS A 141 15.99 -11.80 -2.41
CA LYS A 141 16.17 -10.79 -3.46
C LYS A 141 16.35 -9.38 -2.99
N VAL A 142 15.83 -9.01 -1.81
CA VAL A 142 15.79 -7.61 -1.38
C VAL A 142 16.84 -7.37 -0.30
N LYS A 143 17.70 -6.36 -0.54
CA LYS A 143 18.78 -5.99 0.38
C LYS A 143 18.30 -5.09 1.51
N ARG A 144 17.46 -4.11 1.19
CA ARG A 144 16.96 -3.11 2.14
C ARG A 144 15.50 -2.81 1.88
N ILE A 145 14.75 -2.55 2.96
CA ILE A 145 13.36 -2.12 2.88
C ILE A 145 13.19 -0.87 3.73
N HIS A 146 12.62 0.17 3.15
CA HIS A 146 12.00 1.27 3.86
C HIS A 146 10.50 1.03 3.88
N LEU A 147 9.92 0.88 5.07
CA LEU A 147 8.54 0.44 5.24
C LEU A 147 7.76 1.42 6.09
N ALA A 148 6.77 2.08 5.49
CA ALA A 148 5.75 2.79 6.24
C ALA A 148 4.71 1.81 6.80
N THR A 149 4.22 2.06 8.01
CA THR A 149 3.21 1.23 8.67
C THR A 149 2.11 2.11 9.26
N HIS A 150 0.86 1.79 8.96
CA HIS A 150 -0.29 2.68 9.19
C HIS A 150 -1.09 2.38 10.47
N ALA A 151 -0.62 1.43 11.30
CA ALA A 151 -1.21 1.12 12.60
C ALA A 151 -0.18 0.42 13.50
N ALA A 152 -0.30 0.60 14.81
CA ALA A 152 0.62 0.01 15.78
C ALA A 152 0.62 -1.52 15.72
N GLU A 153 -0.53 -2.14 15.50
CA GLU A 153 -0.68 -3.58 15.38
C GLU A 153 0.02 -4.12 14.11
N ILE A 154 -0.09 -3.38 12.99
CA ILE A 154 0.60 -3.72 11.73
C ILE A 154 2.10 -3.60 11.92
N HIS A 155 2.54 -2.50 12.54
CA HIS A 155 3.94 -2.22 12.82
C HIS A 155 4.58 -3.35 13.65
N SER A 156 3.99 -3.70 14.78
CA SER A 156 4.47 -4.77 15.66
C SER A 156 4.47 -6.13 14.95
N ALA A 157 3.39 -6.48 14.25
CA ALA A 157 3.29 -7.76 13.57
C ALA A 157 4.32 -7.92 12.44
N LEU A 158 4.62 -6.84 11.70
CA LEU A 158 5.63 -6.85 10.65
C LEU A 158 7.04 -6.84 11.24
N TRP A 159 7.27 -6.09 12.31
CA TRP A 159 8.54 -6.13 13.04
C TRP A 159 8.88 -7.55 13.49
N ASP A 160 7.94 -8.23 14.16
CA ASP A 160 8.09 -9.62 14.60
C ASP A 160 8.37 -10.55 13.42
N ARG A 161 7.64 -10.38 12.31
CA ARG A 161 7.81 -11.19 11.11
C ARG A 161 9.19 -11.03 10.48
N PHE A 162 9.70 -9.82 10.34
CA PHE A 162 11.05 -9.60 9.80
C PHE A 162 12.12 -10.09 10.76
N PHE A 163 11.91 -9.95 12.07
CA PHE A 163 12.80 -10.49 13.09
C PHE A 163 12.87 -12.02 13.03
N GLU A 164 11.74 -12.72 12.89
CA GLU A 164 11.69 -14.17 12.69
C GLU A 164 12.49 -14.62 11.45
N HIS A 165 12.56 -13.77 10.44
CA HIS A 165 13.32 -13.96 9.21
C HIS A 165 14.75 -13.40 9.29
N GLU A 166 15.26 -13.10 10.49
CA GLU A 166 16.63 -12.65 10.75
C GLU A 166 17.02 -11.36 10.01
N TRP A 167 16.06 -10.50 9.70
CA TRP A 167 16.34 -9.14 9.22
C TRP A 167 16.81 -8.25 10.36
N LEU A 168 17.72 -7.32 10.04
CA LEU A 168 18.17 -6.29 10.98
C LEU A 168 17.31 -5.05 10.81
N CYS A 169 16.95 -4.43 11.93
CA CYS A 169 16.26 -3.15 11.92
C CYS A 169 17.25 -2.04 12.26
N GLU A 170 17.48 -1.08 11.34
CA GLU A 170 18.34 0.08 11.54
C GLU A 170 17.59 1.22 12.23
N PHE A 171 16.32 1.41 11.85
CA PHE A 171 15.42 2.40 12.46
C PHE A 171 14.05 1.75 12.72
N ASP A 172 13.55 2.03 13.91
CA ASP A 172 12.23 1.60 14.38
C ASP A 172 11.54 2.81 15.01
N PHE A 173 10.61 3.39 14.24
CA PHE A 173 9.78 4.51 14.68
C PHE A 173 8.32 4.07 14.67
N ALA A 174 7.77 3.82 15.86
CA ALA A 174 6.38 3.38 15.98
C ALA A 174 5.40 4.45 15.49
N PRO A 175 4.19 4.07 14.99
CA PRO A 175 3.17 5.04 14.62
C PRO A 175 2.70 5.88 15.82
N SER A 176 2.33 7.13 15.56
CA SER A 176 1.79 8.06 16.55
C SER A 176 2.69 8.21 17.78
N SER A 177 3.99 8.32 17.58
CA SER A 177 4.97 8.38 18.65
C SER A 177 5.94 9.56 18.52
N HIS A 178 6.58 9.92 19.65
CA HIS A 178 7.57 10.98 19.72
C HIS A 178 8.98 10.38 19.77
N HIS A 179 9.87 10.88 18.96
CA HIS A 179 11.25 10.41 18.84
C HIS A 179 12.25 11.51 19.07
N GLN A 180 13.34 11.17 19.74
CA GLN A 180 14.49 12.03 19.95
C GLN A 180 15.69 11.44 19.19
N THR A 181 16.29 12.23 18.31
CA THR A 181 17.51 11.85 17.58
C THR A 181 18.63 12.84 17.86
N PRO A 182 19.87 12.52 17.49
CA PRO A 182 20.98 13.47 17.58
C PRO A 182 20.78 14.77 16.78
N THR A 183 19.90 14.75 15.78
CA THR A 183 19.60 15.89 14.89
C THR A 183 18.35 16.65 15.31
N GLY A 184 17.61 16.20 16.32
CA GLY A 184 16.41 16.84 16.84
C GLY A 184 15.29 15.86 17.18
N ALA A 185 14.18 16.42 17.67
CA ALA A 185 12.97 15.68 17.98
C ALA A 185 11.96 15.78 16.83
N PHE A 186 11.16 14.73 16.65
CA PHE A 186 10.04 14.71 15.71
C PHE A 186 8.95 13.74 16.17
N ASP A 187 7.74 13.95 15.65
CA ASP A 187 6.59 13.08 15.85
C ASP A 187 6.32 12.30 14.57
N THR A 188 5.91 11.05 14.71
CA THR A 188 5.46 10.21 13.59
C THR A 188 3.94 10.09 13.61
N GLU A 189 3.30 10.24 12.47
CA GLU A 189 1.90 9.82 12.27
C GLU A 189 1.88 8.34 11.91
N ASP A 190 2.60 7.98 10.84
CA ASP A 190 2.84 6.60 10.42
C ASP A 190 4.13 6.06 11.06
N GLY A 191 4.18 4.75 11.26
CA GLY A 191 5.41 4.11 11.71
C GLY A 191 6.38 3.90 10.55
N ILE A 192 7.67 3.81 10.87
CA ILE A 192 8.73 3.57 9.89
C ILE A 192 9.64 2.45 10.40
N LEU A 193 9.82 1.42 9.57
CA LEU A 193 10.85 0.40 9.75
C LEU A 193 11.88 0.51 8.63
N GLN A 194 13.15 0.69 8.99
CA GLN A 194 14.27 0.57 8.07
C GLN A 194 14.93 -0.78 8.28
N LEU A 195 14.77 -1.66 7.32
CA LEU A 195 15.15 -3.07 7.42
C LEU A 195 16.31 -3.40 6.48
N VAL A 196 17.24 -4.22 6.96
CA VAL A 196 18.40 -4.70 6.20
C VAL A 196 18.43 -6.23 6.23
N ASN A 197 18.60 -6.82 5.07
CA ASN A 197 18.78 -8.25 4.93
C ASN A 197 20.29 -8.61 5.01
N PRO A 198 20.77 -9.13 6.14
CA PRO A 198 22.20 -9.38 6.32
C PRO A 198 22.76 -10.49 5.42
N ARG A 199 21.87 -11.26 4.76
CA ARG A 199 22.28 -12.31 3.81
C ARG A 199 22.69 -11.77 2.44
N LEU A 200 22.30 -10.53 2.13
CA LEU A 200 22.47 -9.92 0.79
C LEU A 200 23.30 -8.62 0.81
N VAL A 201 23.62 -8.10 1.98
CA VAL A 201 24.51 -6.94 2.14
C VAL A 201 25.85 -7.43 2.68
N ASP A 202 26.93 -6.90 2.13
CA ASP A 202 28.27 -7.14 2.69
C ASP A 202 28.36 -6.43 4.05
N PRO A 203 29.03 -7.06 5.06
CA PRO A 203 29.20 -6.48 6.40
C PRO A 203 29.99 -5.20 6.40
#